data_27c600044367193857c8969c151f3349
#
_entry.id   27c600044367193857c8969c151f3349
#
_cell.length_a   1.000
_cell.length_b   1.000
_cell.length_c   1.000
_cell.angle_alpha   90.00
_cell.angle_beta   90.00
_cell.angle_gamma   90.00
#
_symmetry.space_group_name_H-M   'P 1'
#
loop_
_entity.id
_entity.type
_entity.pdbx_description
1 polymer ?
#
loop_
_entity_poly.entity_id
_entity_poly.type
_entity_poly.pdbx_seq_one_letter_code
_entity_poly.pdbx_strand_id
1 'polypeptide(L)'
;MKLVWFVYESGSRGFKAIRKYLDKFIGFFTTDGYVVYKVYDNEEHPQQLRSSCLTHIRRYLVDALDEHRELIMWFIDEVGRMFAQEYESKKLGESSEERLKRRLKHTKPIMGRIKDKFESLARNKFSKLGVLTVRALKYMKNEW
;
A
#
# COMPACT_ATOMS: atom_id res chain seq x y z
N MET A 1 15.45 14.12 11.68
CA MET A 1 14.58 15.29 11.49
C MET A 1 13.37 14.87 10.67
N LYS A 2 12.15 15.26 11.05
CA LYS A 2 10.96 15.07 10.22
C LYS A 2 10.64 16.41 9.57
N LEU A 3 10.51 16.42 8.23
CA LEU A 3 10.18 17.61 7.46
C LEU A 3 8.83 17.36 6.76
N VAL A 4 7.95 18.35 6.81
CA VAL A 4 6.70 18.36 6.03
C VAL A 4 6.83 19.47 4.98
N TRP A 5 6.59 19.12 3.74
CA TRP A 5 6.66 20.04 2.63
C TRP A 5 5.34 20.07 1.88
N PHE A 6 4.72 21.23 1.81
CA PHE A 6 3.50 21.45 1.04
C PHE A 6 3.87 22.01 -0.33
N VAL A 7 3.42 21.32 -1.37
CA VAL A 7 3.68 21.70 -2.76
C VAL A 7 2.37 22.14 -3.41
N TYR A 8 2.37 23.32 -3.99
CA TYR A 8 1.23 23.84 -4.76
C TYR A 8 1.67 24.13 -6.20
N GLU A 9 1.03 23.47 -7.16
CA GLU A 9 1.30 23.61 -8.59
C GLU A 9 0.00 24.09 -9.32
N SER A 10 -0.57 25.20 -8.87
CA SER A 10 -1.77 25.83 -9.45
C SER A 10 -2.93 24.83 -9.67
N GLY A 11 -3.12 23.90 -8.72
CA GLY A 11 -4.14 22.85 -8.79
C GLY A 11 -3.77 21.66 -9.69
N SER A 12 -2.63 21.67 -10.37
CA SER A 12 -2.20 20.56 -11.22
C SER A 12 -1.70 19.37 -10.36
N ARG A 13 -2.22 18.17 -10.69
CA ARG A 13 -1.71 16.88 -10.20
C ARG A 13 -1.12 16.05 -11.34
N GLY A 14 -0.80 16.70 -12.45
CA GLY A 14 -0.34 16.03 -13.66
C GLY A 14 1.10 15.51 -13.52
N PHE A 15 1.49 14.66 -14.46
CA PHE A 15 2.79 14.01 -14.52
C PHE A 15 3.98 14.99 -14.45
N LYS A 16 3.87 16.12 -15.16
CA LYS A 16 4.92 17.16 -15.15
C LYS A 16 5.17 17.77 -13.77
N ALA A 17 4.09 17.96 -12.98
CA ALA A 17 4.20 18.49 -11.61
C ALA A 17 4.94 17.51 -10.70
N ILE A 18 4.65 16.21 -10.82
CA ILE A 18 5.28 15.16 -10.01
C ILE A 18 6.75 14.98 -10.37
N ARG A 19 7.10 14.95 -11.66
CA ARG A 19 8.49 14.85 -12.13
C ARG A 19 9.39 15.93 -11.54
N LYS A 20 8.92 17.15 -11.50
CA LYS A 20 9.66 18.30 -10.95
C LYS A 20 10.27 18.02 -9.56
N TYR A 21 9.56 17.21 -8.76
CA TYR A 21 9.97 16.89 -7.38
C TYR A 21 10.65 15.51 -7.26
N LEU A 22 10.22 14.55 -8.05
CA LEU A 22 10.70 13.18 -7.94
C LEU A 22 11.94 12.90 -8.77
N ASP A 23 12.16 13.54 -9.92
CA ASP A 23 13.32 13.23 -10.79
C ASP A 23 14.69 13.36 -10.09
N LYS A 24 14.77 14.19 -9.06
CA LYS A 24 16.00 14.37 -8.26
C LYS A 24 15.98 13.62 -6.92
N PHE A 25 14.89 12.91 -6.63
CA PHE A 25 14.79 12.17 -5.37
C PHE A 25 15.60 10.88 -5.45
N ILE A 26 16.25 10.51 -4.36
CA ILE A 26 16.98 9.24 -4.22
C ILE A 26 16.45 8.55 -2.97
N GLY A 27 16.00 7.31 -3.09
CA GLY A 27 15.56 6.49 -1.96
C GLY A 27 14.15 5.91 -2.10
N PHE A 28 13.52 5.68 -0.97
CA PHE A 28 12.18 5.08 -0.89
C PHE A 28 11.12 6.16 -0.71
N PHE A 29 10.04 6.08 -1.48
CA PHE A 29 8.89 6.94 -1.30
C PHE A 29 7.58 6.15 -1.31
N THR A 30 6.60 6.61 -0.56
CA THR A 30 5.30 5.95 -0.46
C THR A 30 4.22 6.85 -1.03
N THR A 31 3.40 6.31 -1.94
CA THR A 31 2.30 7.03 -2.57
C THR A 31 0.97 6.29 -2.40
N ASP A 32 -0.11 7.00 -2.69
CA ASP A 32 -1.39 6.36 -2.97
C ASP A 32 -1.40 5.74 -4.37
N GLY A 33 -2.52 5.11 -4.75
CA GLY A 33 -2.69 4.48 -6.06
C GLY A 33 -3.04 5.44 -7.21
N TYR A 34 -2.71 6.72 -7.09
CA TYR A 34 -2.97 7.66 -8.17
C TYR A 34 -2.15 7.32 -9.42
N VAL A 35 -2.82 7.28 -10.56
CA VAL A 35 -2.27 6.76 -11.83
C VAL A 35 -0.94 7.40 -12.24
N VAL A 36 -0.75 8.68 -11.91
CA VAL A 36 0.46 9.42 -12.29
C VAL A 36 1.73 8.83 -11.64
N TYR A 37 1.63 8.33 -10.41
CA TYR A 37 2.75 7.67 -9.74
C TYR A 37 3.10 6.33 -10.40
N LYS A 38 2.11 5.63 -10.96
CA LYS A 38 2.34 4.39 -11.70
C LYS A 38 3.00 4.65 -13.06
N VAL A 39 2.59 5.71 -13.74
CA VAL A 39 3.23 6.14 -14.98
C VAL A 39 4.69 6.51 -14.71
N TYR A 40 4.94 7.23 -13.62
CA TYR A 40 6.29 7.57 -13.19
C TYR A 40 7.14 6.34 -12.84
N ASP A 41 6.56 5.38 -12.13
CA ASP A 41 7.22 4.14 -11.69
C ASP A 41 7.58 3.19 -12.86
N ASN A 42 6.86 3.29 -13.98
CA ASN A 42 7.16 2.55 -15.20
C ASN A 42 8.37 3.10 -15.98
N GLU A 43 8.85 4.30 -15.65
CA GLU A 43 10.12 4.81 -16.16
C GLU A 43 11.29 4.22 -15.36
N GLU A 44 12.46 4.15 -15.96
CA GLU A 44 13.64 3.64 -15.26
C GLU A 44 14.22 4.68 -14.29
N HIS A 45 13.96 4.47 -13.01
CA HIS A 45 14.52 5.29 -11.92
C HIS A 45 15.30 4.41 -10.93
N PRO A 46 16.53 3.96 -11.28
CA PRO A 46 17.26 2.92 -10.54
C PRO A 46 17.61 3.32 -9.10
N GLN A 47 17.58 4.61 -8.78
CA GLN A 47 17.86 5.12 -7.43
C GLN A 47 16.60 5.35 -6.58
N GLN A 48 15.43 5.01 -7.11
CA GLN A 48 14.14 5.24 -6.47
C GLN A 48 13.36 3.94 -6.35
N LEU A 49 12.70 3.76 -5.21
CA LEU A 49 11.80 2.65 -4.99
C LEU A 49 10.47 3.16 -4.43
N ARG A 50 9.41 3.00 -5.21
CA ARG A 50 8.06 3.32 -4.78
C ARG A 50 7.47 2.17 -3.95
N SER A 51 6.74 2.53 -2.91
CA SER A 51 5.87 1.61 -2.19
C SER A 51 4.45 2.16 -2.12
N SER A 52 3.49 1.27 -2.06
CA SER A 52 2.08 1.65 -1.93
C SER A 52 1.68 1.89 -0.49
N CYS A 53 0.79 2.85 -0.28
CA CYS A 53 0.32 3.22 1.04
C CYS A 53 -0.74 2.23 1.56
N LEU A 54 -0.40 1.42 2.55
CA LEU A 54 -1.31 0.46 3.18
C LEU A 54 -2.53 1.13 3.84
N THR A 55 -2.41 2.38 4.27
CA THR A 55 -3.55 3.14 4.83
C THR A 55 -4.64 3.35 3.78
N HIS A 56 -4.26 3.60 2.52
CA HIS A 56 -5.23 3.73 1.42
C HIS A 56 -5.88 2.38 1.10
N ILE A 57 -5.11 1.29 1.07
CA ILE A 57 -5.65 -0.07 0.93
C ILE A 57 -6.69 -0.33 2.03
N ARG A 58 -6.33 -0.06 3.29
CA ARG A 58 -7.24 -0.27 4.43
C ARG A 58 -8.52 0.56 4.30
N ARG A 59 -8.45 1.80 3.83
CA ARG A 59 -9.63 2.64 3.62
C ARG A 59 -10.62 2.01 2.63
N TYR A 60 -10.14 1.56 1.47
CA TYR A 60 -10.99 0.87 0.49
C TYR A 60 -11.63 -0.41 1.04
N LEU A 61 -10.92 -1.15 1.91
CA LEU A 61 -11.49 -2.31 2.60
C LEU A 61 -12.60 -1.88 3.55
N VAL A 62 -12.39 -0.83 4.35
CA VAL A 62 -13.42 -0.32 5.28
C VAL A 62 -14.67 0.13 4.53
N ASP A 63 -14.52 0.82 3.40
CA ASP A 63 -15.65 1.25 2.55
C ASP A 63 -16.48 0.06 2.01
N ALA A 64 -15.89 -1.13 1.91
CA ALA A 64 -16.54 -2.36 1.43
C ALA A 64 -17.09 -3.27 2.55
N LEU A 65 -16.99 -2.86 3.82
CA LEU A 65 -17.23 -3.72 4.97
C LEU A 65 -18.68 -4.27 5.03
N ASP A 66 -19.64 -3.47 4.60
CA ASP A 66 -21.07 -3.84 4.68
C ASP A 66 -21.51 -4.82 3.58
N GLU A 67 -20.72 -4.99 2.51
CA GLU A 67 -21.06 -5.94 1.42
C GLU A 67 -20.68 -7.39 1.76
N HIS A 68 -19.47 -7.60 2.33
CA HIS A 68 -18.94 -8.93 2.64
C HIS A 68 -18.11 -8.88 3.94
N ARG A 69 -18.80 -8.66 5.06
CA ARG A 69 -18.18 -8.35 6.35
C ARG A 69 -17.08 -9.33 6.76
N GLU A 70 -17.33 -10.63 6.75
CA GLU A 70 -16.33 -11.62 7.17
C GLU A 70 -15.06 -11.61 6.30
N LEU A 71 -15.26 -11.56 4.99
CA LEU A 71 -14.15 -11.51 4.05
C LEU A 71 -13.32 -10.25 4.21
N ILE A 72 -13.98 -9.10 4.29
CA ILE A 72 -13.32 -7.80 4.39
C ILE A 72 -12.65 -7.62 5.74
N MET A 73 -13.29 -8.05 6.85
CA MET A 73 -12.67 -8.03 8.17
C MET A 73 -11.39 -8.84 8.19
N TRP A 74 -11.37 -10.03 7.55
CA TRP A 74 -10.15 -10.82 7.47
C TRP A 74 -8.98 -10.02 6.85
N PHE A 75 -9.22 -9.30 5.74
CA PHE A 75 -8.19 -8.46 5.13
C PHE A 75 -7.80 -7.27 6.02
N ILE A 76 -8.76 -6.62 6.67
CA ILE A 76 -8.53 -5.50 7.60
C ILE A 76 -7.65 -5.98 8.76
N ASP A 77 -7.92 -7.16 9.31
CA ASP A 77 -7.17 -7.73 10.43
C ASP A 77 -5.73 -8.08 10.02
N GLU A 78 -5.54 -8.69 8.85
CA GLU A 78 -4.18 -8.99 8.36
C GLU A 78 -3.38 -7.70 8.12
N VAL A 79 -3.98 -6.66 7.53
CA VAL A 79 -3.34 -5.34 7.38
C VAL A 79 -3.07 -4.72 8.76
N GLY A 80 -4.01 -4.85 9.69
CA GLY A 80 -3.85 -4.42 11.09
C GLY A 80 -2.66 -5.07 11.79
N ARG A 81 -2.46 -6.38 11.57
CA ARG A 81 -1.29 -7.11 12.10
C ARG A 81 0.02 -6.57 11.55
N MET A 82 0.07 -6.15 10.27
CA MET A 82 1.26 -5.51 9.70
C MET A 82 1.56 -4.18 10.41
N PHE A 83 0.54 -3.33 10.64
CA PHE A 83 0.70 -2.09 11.39
C PHE A 83 1.14 -2.34 12.85
N ALA A 84 0.63 -3.38 13.49
CA ALA A 84 1.03 -3.76 14.84
C ALA A 84 2.54 -4.09 14.91
N GLN A 85 3.11 -4.75 13.90
CA GLN A 85 4.56 -5.02 13.85
C GLN A 85 5.38 -3.73 13.75
N GLU A 86 4.93 -2.76 12.96
CA GLU A 86 5.61 -1.45 12.86
C GLU A 86 5.50 -0.65 14.17
N TYR A 87 4.34 -0.72 14.83
CA TYR A 87 4.13 -0.07 16.12
C TYR A 87 5.05 -0.66 17.20
N GLU A 88 5.13 -1.98 17.30
CA GLU A 88 6.02 -2.65 18.26
C GLU A 88 7.50 -2.33 17.97
N SER A 89 7.91 -2.35 16.70
CA SER A 89 9.27 -1.95 16.30
C SER A 89 9.60 -0.53 16.76
N LYS A 90 8.65 0.40 16.60
CA LYS A 90 8.83 1.79 17.05
C LYS A 90 8.89 1.89 18.57
N LYS A 91 8.02 1.17 19.29
CA LYS A 91 7.96 1.15 20.75
C LYS A 91 9.26 0.62 21.36
N LEU A 92 9.87 -0.40 20.75
CA LEU A 92 11.13 -0.99 21.17
C LEU A 92 12.37 -0.18 20.76
N GLY A 93 12.20 0.86 19.95
CA GLY A 93 13.33 1.66 19.45
C GLY A 93 14.24 0.88 18.50
N GLU A 94 13.69 -0.13 17.78
CA GLU A 94 14.49 -1.00 16.91
C GLU A 94 15.23 -0.21 15.83
N SER A 95 16.47 -0.58 15.60
CA SER A 95 17.29 -0.15 14.47
C SER A 95 16.70 -0.56 13.13
N SER A 96 17.20 -0.01 12.04
CA SER A 96 16.77 -0.39 10.70
C SER A 96 16.97 -1.88 10.40
N GLU A 97 18.06 -2.48 10.90
CA GLU A 97 18.36 -3.90 10.72
C GLU A 97 17.42 -4.80 11.53
N GLU A 98 17.17 -4.45 12.78
CA GLU A 98 16.22 -5.18 13.64
C GLU A 98 14.81 -5.11 13.08
N ARG A 99 14.40 -3.93 12.61
CA ARG A 99 13.11 -3.75 11.92
C ARG A 99 13.02 -4.59 10.65
N LEU A 100 14.09 -4.69 9.85
CA LEU A 100 14.12 -5.57 8.69
C LEU A 100 13.94 -7.04 9.09
N LYS A 101 14.66 -7.50 10.12
CA LYS A 101 14.51 -8.86 10.66
C LYS A 101 13.07 -9.13 11.11
N ARG A 102 12.46 -8.18 11.84
CA ARG A 102 11.05 -8.25 12.25
C ARG A 102 10.10 -8.36 11.05
N ARG A 103 10.28 -7.53 10.04
CA ARG A 103 9.46 -7.56 8.81
C ARG A 103 9.58 -8.91 8.09
N LEU A 104 10.79 -9.42 7.94
CA LEU A 104 11.01 -10.73 7.31
C LEU A 104 10.36 -11.86 8.10
N LYS A 105 10.44 -11.82 9.43
CA LYS A 105 9.91 -12.86 10.32
C LYS A 105 8.40 -12.79 10.48
N HIS A 106 7.80 -11.60 10.59
CA HIS A 106 6.41 -11.43 10.99
C HIS A 106 5.54 -10.82 9.88
N THR A 107 6.00 -9.78 9.17
CA THR A 107 5.21 -9.08 8.17
C THR A 107 5.17 -9.84 6.83
N LYS A 108 6.30 -10.38 6.38
CA LYS A 108 6.37 -11.14 5.11
C LYS A 108 5.43 -12.34 5.06
N PRO A 109 5.27 -13.17 6.11
CA PRO A 109 4.27 -14.23 6.12
C PRO A 109 2.82 -13.72 6.03
N ILE A 110 2.52 -12.57 6.66
CA ILE A 110 1.20 -11.93 6.55
C ILE A 110 0.93 -11.53 5.10
N MET A 111 1.89 -10.90 4.43
CA MET A 111 1.80 -10.55 3.02
C MET A 111 1.55 -11.79 2.15
N GLY A 112 2.22 -12.91 2.43
CA GLY A 112 1.99 -14.18 1.74
C GLY A 112 0.53 -14.64 1.86
N ARG A 113 -0.02 -14.68 3.08
CA ARG A 113 -1.42 -15.07 3.30
C ARG A 113 -2.42 -14.16 2.57
N ILE A 114 -2.18 -12.84 2.60
CA ILE A 114 -3.01 -11.87 1.87
C ILE A 114 -2.99 -12.17 0.37
N LYS A 115 -1.80 -12.41 -0.20
CA LYS A 115 -1.61 -12.76 -1.60
C LYS A 115 -2.36 -14.04 -1.97
N ASP A 116 -2.17 -15.11 -1.20
CA ASP A 116 -2.80 -16.42 -1.45
C ASP A 116 -4.33 -16.31 -1.41
N LYS A 117 -4.87 -15.60 -0.41
CA LYS A 117 -6.32 -15.36 -0.30
C LYS A 117 -6.84 -14.58 -1.50
N PHE A 118 -6.13 -13.52 -1.89
CA PHE A 118 -6.48 -12.72 -3.05
C PHE A 118 -6.48 -13.54 -4.35
N GLU A 119 -5.45 -14.34 -4.59
CA GLU A 119 -5.34 -15.20 -5.77
C GLU A 119 -6.44 -16.26 -5.82
N SER A 120 -6.81 -16.82 -4.67
CA SER A 120 -7.95 -17.72 -4.53
C SER A 120 -9.26 -17.06 -4.95
N LEU A 121 -9.51 -15.84 -4.51
CA LEU A 121 -10.70 -15.06 -4.89
C LEU A 121 -10.69 -14.68 -6.37
N ALA A 122 -9.53 -14.30 -6.90
CA ALA A 122 -9.39 -13.91 -8.31
C ALA A 122 -9.68 -15.05 -9.28
N ARG A 123 -9.33 -16.31 -8.92
CA ARG A 123 -9.68 -17.51 -9.70
C ARG A 123 -11.19 -17.66 -9.90
N ASN A 124 -11.99 -17.25 -8.95
CA ASN A 124 -13.45 -17.26 -9.01
C ASN A 124 -14.04 -16.01 -9.70
N LYS A 125 -13.21 -15.19 -10.40
CA LYS A 125 -13.57 -13.99 -11.16
C LYS A 125 -14.39 -12.95 -10.36
N PHE A 126 -14.34 -12.98 -9.03
CA PHE A 126 -15.13 -12.10 -8.14
C PHE A 126 -16.65 -12.12 -8.42
N SER A 127 -17.17 -13.10 -9.13
CA SER A 127 -18.54 -13.11 -9.69
C SER A 127 -19.66 -13.04 -8.65
N LYS A 128 -19.33 -13.27 -7.39
CA LYS A 128 -20.30 -13.25 -6.27
C LYS A 128 -20.03 -12.13 -5.28
N LEU A 129 -19.11 -11.21 -5.59
CA LEU A 129 -18.72 -10.12 -4.70
C LEU A 129 -19.43 -8.82 -5.09
N GLY A 130 -19.75 -8.00 -4.09
CA GLY A 130 -20.33 -6.67 -4.30
C GLY A 130 -19.32 -5.70 -4.95
N VAL A 131 -19.85 -4.59 -5.44
CA VAL A 131 -19.07 -3.60 -6.24
C VAL A 131 -17.93 -2.99 -5.45
N LEU A 132 -18.18 -2.61 -4.18
CA LEU A 132 -17.16 -2.01 -3.31
C LEU A 132 -16.08 -3.01 -2.94
N THR A 133 -16.48 -4.27 -2.68
CA THR A 133 -15.55 -5.37 -2.41
C THR A 133 -14.63 -5.62 -3.60
N VAL A 134 -15.18 -5.71 -4.80
CA VAL A 134 -14.40 -5.87 -6.03
C VAL A 134 -13.45 -4.69 -6.25
N ARG A 135 -13.93 -3.46 -6.01
CA ARG A 135 -13.11 -2.26 -6.09
C ARG A 135 -11.94 -2.29 -5.10
N ALA A 136 -12.19 -2.63 -3.85
CA ALA A 136 -11.16 -2.74 -2.80
C ALA A 136 -10.10 -3.79 -3.17
N LEU A 137 -10.53 -4.97 -3.62
CA LEU A 137 -9.63 -6.05 -4.02
C LEU A 137 -8.81 -5.69 -5.27
N LYS A 138 -9.42 -5.06 -6.28
CA LYS A 138 -8.70 -4.58 -7.46
C LYS A 138 -7.69 -3.50 -7.10
N TYR A 139 -8.07 -2.55 -6.22
CA TYR A 139 -7.14 -1.54 -5.74
C TYR A 139 -5.94 -2.18 -5.04
N MET A 140 -6.20 -3.10 -4.10
CA MET A 140 -5.15 -3.83 -3.40
C MET A 140 -4.23 -4.58 -4.38
N LYS A 141 -4.78 -5.28 -5.39
CA LYS A 141 -4.00 -5.95 -6.43
C LYS A 141 -3.06 -5.01 -7.16
N ASN A 142 -3.57 -3.84 -7.52
CA ASN A 142 -2.84 -2.88 -8.32
C ASN A 142 -1.72 -2.17 -7.54
N GLU A 143 -1.82 -2.21 -6.21
CA GLU A 143 -0.87 -1.56 -5.30
C GLU A 143 0.02 -2.57 -4.55
N TRP A 144 -0.06 -3.86 -4.87
CA TRP A 144 0.67 -4.92 -4.18
C TRP A 144 2.11 -5.13 -4.74
#